data_544be6dba727f3e6fde698ee2fa61bd9
#
_entry.id   544be6dba727f3e6fde698ee2fa61bd9
#
_cell.length_a   1.000
_cell.length_b   1.000
_cell.length_c   1.000
_cell.angle_alpha   90.00
_cell.angle_beta   90.00
_cell.angle_gamma   90.00
#
_symmetry.space_group_name_H-M   'P 1'
#
loop_
_entity.id
_entity.type
_entity.pdbx_description
1 polymer ?
#
loop_
_entity_poly.entity_id
_entity_poly.type
_entity_poly.pdbx_seq_one_letter_code
_entity_poly.pdbx_strand_id
1 'polypeptide(L)'
;MRESHSPVTNRNFNCSLYSLTVSSVTDSEDEQPMSPPQPTPLQKLTSDMCNDENTIKELVTGRRVRFYKVRGEIGSGTFSRVKLAFHALTKDKVALKVLDKTRLDAQAHRQLSREISSMESLQHPNVVRLFEVVETPSRLHLVMEHAGGGDLHERICSEGKLSDNSSKTTFAQILSAIKYMHSLNIMHRDLKAENVLLTRRGCVKVADFGFSTRLTNRYNYLDTFCGSPPYAAPELFEEKCYLGPPVDIWAMGVLLFFMVTGTMPFRAETLGKLRRFIRDCAYVVPPWVPGPCQRLIKGILKLDPAERYAIDQMMGCDWLLPVEFPWPLVSREPTSIFRTLLSPESENLDEEEEVWNSMEELGFTTEHLRNNQLKDSRSPVTGVYRILSHRIQKNRGYDCPPVVRGMVRDHRREGLRAYKGLRHTSKFCVLS
;
A
#
# COMPACT_ATOMS: atom_id res chain seq x y z
N MET A 1 28.06 -0.20 -55.96
CA MET A 1 28.62 0.47 -54.77
C MET A 1 27.89 -0.10 -53.54
N ARG A 2 28.60 -0.84 -52.72
CA ARG A 2 28.09 -1.51 -51.53
C ARG A 2 28.30 -0.57 -50.36
N GLU A 3 27.24 -0.15 -49.69
CA GLU A 3 27.35 0.53 -48.40
C GLU A 3 27.18 -0.50 -47.28
N SER A 4 28.18 -0.50 -46.44
CA SER A 4 28.37 -1.36 -45.29
C SER A 4 27.54 -0.86 -44.08
N HIS A 5 26.64 -1.69 -43.56
CA HIS A 5 26.01 -1.45 -42.25
C HIS A 5 26.99 -1.76 -41.12
N SER A 6 27.36 -0.74 -40.36
CA SER A 6 28.06 -0.87 -39.09
C SER A 6 27.09 -1.30 -37.99
N PRO A 7 27.50 -2.13 -37.02
CA PRO A 7 26.66 -2.53 -35.93
C PRO A 7 26.49 -1.38 -34.89
N VAL A 8 25.27 -1.18 -34.46
CA VAL A 8 24.87 -0.22 -33.44
C VAL A 8 25.53 -0.59 -32.12
N THR A 9 26.44 0.28 -31.71
CA THR A 9 27.18 0.22 -30.45
C THR A 9 26.29 0.27 -29.21
N ASN A 10 26.61 -0.62 -28.31
CA ASN A 10 26.20 -0.70 -26.89
C ASN A 10 25.85 0.65 -26.28
N ARG A 11 24.58 0.83 -25.90
CA ARG A 11 24.17 1.86 -24.94
C ARG A 11 24.64 1.43 -23.57
N ASN A 12 25.58 2.17 -23.04
CA ASN A 12 26.07 2.09 -21.67
C ASN A 12 24.89 2.11 -20.67
N PHE A 13 24.57 0.95 -20.11
CA PHE A 13 23.82 0.87 -18.88
C PHE A 13 24.69 1.52 -17.81
N ASN A 14 24.20 2.63 -17.25
CA ASN A 14 24.91 3.40 -16.25
C ASN A 14 25.04 2.54 -14.98
N CYS A 15 26.21 1.91 -14.84
CA CYS A 15 26.56 0.95 -13.78
C CYS A 15 26.93 1.65 -12.45
N SER A 16 26.53 2.92 -12.24
CA SER A 16 26.93 3.71 -11.10
C SER A 16 26.41 3.23 -9.72
N LEU A 17 25.61 2.16 -9.72
CA LEU A 17 25.16 1.47 -8.49
C LEU A 17 25.99 0.24 -8.14
N TYR A 18 26.95 -0.16 -9.02
CA TYR A 18 27.70 -1.41 -8.88
C TYR A 18 29.19 -1.22 -8.56
N SER A 19 29.68 0.01 -8.45
CA SER A 19 31.05 0.26 -8.01
C SER A 19 31.15 0.19 -6.48
N LEU A 20 31.02 -1.01 -5.95
CA LEU A 20 31.55 -1.36 -4.64
C LEU A 20 33.00 -1.83 -4.90
N THR A 21 33.94 -0.90 -4.76
CA THR A 21 35.37 -1.16 -4.85
C THR A 21 35.77 -2.27 -3.89
N VAL A 22 36.34 -3.33 -4.43
CA VAL A 22 37.14 -4.29 -3.66
C VAL A 22 38.42 -3.57 -3.28
N SER A 23 38.55 -3.16 -2.03
CA SER A 23 39.80 -2.67 -1.47
C SER A 23 40.77 -3.85 -1.37
N SER A 24 41.88 -3.73 -2.08
CA SER A 24 43.02 -4.63 -1.95
C SER A 24 43.63 -4.51 -0.53
N VAL A 25 43.55 -5.58 0.23
CA VAL A 25 44.30 -5.73 1.47
C VAL A 25 45.72 -6.17 1.11
N THR A 26 46.70 -5.43 1.59
CA THR A 26 48.14 -5.70 1.47
C THR A 26 48.53 -6.92 2.28
N ASP A 27 49.42 -7.72 1.69
CA ASP A 27 50.02 -8.96 2.21
C ASP A 27 50.66 -8.79 3.58
N SER A 28 50.35 -9.72 4.49
CA SER A 28 51.22 -10.20 5.53
C SER A 28 51.18 -11.70 5.58
N GLU A 29 52.36 -12.29 5.46
CA GLU A 29 52.65 -13.73 5.29
C GLU A 29 52.27 -14.51 6.56
N ASP A 30 51.89 -15.82 6.31
CA ASP A 30 51.72 -16.94 7.26
C ASP A 30 50.29 -17.17 7.78
N GLU A 31 49.33 -17.51 6.87
CA GLU A 31 48.19 -18.38 7.21
C GLU A 31 47.90 -19.37 6.09
N GLN A 32 47.60 -20.64 6.47
CA GLN A 32 47.21 -21.71 5.55
C GLN A 32 46.07 -21.26 4.62
N PRO A 33 45.99 -21.72 3.36
CA PRO A 33 44.96 -21.26 2.43
C PRO A 33 43.59 -21.71 2.90
N MET A 34 42.91 -20.85 3.62
CA MET A 34 41.48 -20.97 3.84
C MET A 34 40.79 -20.91 2.49
N SER A 35 39.88 -21.83 2.22
CA SER A 35 39.03 -21.79 1.04
C SER A 35 38.41 -20.38 0.94
N PRO A 36 38.36 -19.77 -0.25
CA PRO A 36 37.82 -18.42 -0.41
C PRO A 36 36.39 -18.37 0.20
N PRO A 37 36.07 -17.32 0.95
CA PRO A 37 34.76 -17.20 1.58
C PRO A 37 33.65 -17.29 0.53
N GLN A 38 32.63 -18.08 0.82
CA GLN A 38 31.49 -18.24 -0.09
C GLN A 38 30.82 -16.89 -0.32
N PRO A 39 30.49 -16.52 -1.58
CA PRO A 39 29.86 -15.24 -1.87
C PRO A 39 28.50 -15.11 -1.18
N THR A 40 28.24 -13.98 -0.56
CA THR A 40 26.96 -13.68 0.09
C THR A 40 25.80 -13.68 -0.93
N PRO A 41 24.54 -13.88 -0.50
CA PRO A 41 23.38 -13.83 -1.39
C PRO A 41 23.31 -12.55 -2.22
N LEU A 42 23.66 -11.40 -1.65
CA LEU A 42 23.72 -10.10 -2.33
C LEU A 42 24.81 -10.09 -3.41
N GLN A 43 26.02 -10.54 -3.07
CA GLN A 43 27.14 -10.60 -4.03
C GLN A 43 26.81 -11.54 -5.20
N LYS A 44 26.25 -12.73 -4.91
CA LYS A 44 25.83 -13.67 -5.93
C LYS A 44 24.78 -13.07 -6.85
N LEU A 45 23.72 -12.47 -6.30
CA LEU A 45 22.66 -11.83 -7.09
C LEU A 45 23.20 -10.69 -7.95
N THR A 46 24.11 -9.88 -7.42
CA THR A 46 24.71 -8.77 -8.14
C THR A 46 25.60 -9.29 -9.29
N SER A 47 26.38 -10.33 -9.04
CA SER A 47 27.16 -11.01 -10.08
C SER A 47 26.27 -11.62 -11.17
N ASP A 48 25.19 -12.31 -10.79
CA ASP A 48 24.24 -12.89 -11.75
C ASP A 48 23.60 -11.82 -12.64
N MET A 49 23.26 -10.64 -12.06
CA MET A 49 22.68 -9.53 -12.83
C MET A 49 23.65 -8.92 -13.84
N CYS A 50 24.95 -9.05 -13.64
CA CYS A 50 25.98 -8.57 -14.56
C CYS A 50 26.45 -9.61 -15.56
N ASN A 51 26.49 -10.90 -15.18
CA ASN A 51 27.22 -11.93 -15.90
C ASN A 51 26.36 -13.12 -16.36
N ASP A 52 25.19 -13.38 -15.72
CA ASP A 52 24.33 -14.49 -16.13
C ASP A 52 23.38 -14.09 -17.26
N GLU A 53 23.51 -14.76 -18.43
CA GLU A 53 22.73 -14.47 -19.61
C GLU A 53 21.21 -14.53 -19.40
N ASN A 54 20.73 -15.48 -18.57
CA ASN A 54 19.31 -15.62 -18.29
C ASN A 54 18.81 -14.45 -17.44
N THR A 55 19.57 -14.03 -16.44
CA THR A 55 19.25 -12.89 -15.58
C THR A 55 19.27 -11.58 -16.37
N ILE A 56 20.25 -11.40 -17.24
CA ILE A 56 20.32 -10.25 -18.16
C ILE A 56 19.11 -10.25 -19.11
N LYS A 57 18.74 -11.40 -19.67
CA LYS A 57 17.55 -11.54 -20.51
C LYS A 57 16.25 -11.22 -19.73
N GLU A 58 16.12 -11.65 -18.47
CA GLU A 58 15.00 -11.28 -17.61
C GLU A 58 14.91 -9.75 -17.42
N LEU A 59 16.04 -9.06 -17.22
CA LEU A 59 16.11 -7.60 -17.09
C LEU A 59 15.68 -6.89 -18.37
N VAL A 60 16.25 -7.28 -19.52
CA VAL A 60 15.95 -6.69 -20.84
C VAL A 60 14.50 -6.89 -21.24
N THR A 61 13.92 -8.06 -20.95
CA THR A 61 12.52 -8.39 -21.29
C THR A 61 11.51 -7.84 -20.28
N GLY A 62 11.96 -7.19 -19.21
CA GLY A 62 11.10 -6.66 -18.15
C GLY A 62 10.46 -7.76 -17.27
N ARG A 63 10.97 -8.98 -17.33
CA ARG A 63 10.63 -10.08 -16.40
C ARG A 63 11.32 -9.93 -15.05
N ARG A 64 12.30 -9.03 -14.97
CA ARG A 64 12.99 -8.61 -13.75
C ARG A 64 13.12 -7.09 -13.73
N VAL A 65 12.92 -6.49 -12.56
CA VAL A 65 13.17 -5.08 -12.29
C VAL A 65 14.06 -5.01 -11.06
N ARG A 66 15.33 -4.67 -11.20
CA ARG A 66 16.33 -4.77 -10.11
C ARG A 66 16.26 -6.14 -9.41
N PHE A 67 15.98 -6.16 -8.11
CA PHE A 67 15.90 -7.37 -7.29
C PHE A 67 14.53 -8.07 -7.37
N TYR A 68 13.59 -7.60 -8.20
CA TYR A 68 12.23 -8.12 -8.28
C TYR A 68 11.99 -8.98 -9.52
N LYS A 69 11.71 -10.27 -9.33
CA LYS A 69 11.25 -11.18 -10.38
C LYS A 69 9.76 -11.01 -10.62
N VAL A 70 9.40 -10.45 -11.77
CA VAL A 70 8.02 -10.13 -12.16
C VAL A 70 7.30 -11.40 -12.61
N ARG A 71 6.03 -11.52 -12.16
CA ARG A 71 5.11 -12.61 -12.53
C ARG A 71 3.90 -12.03 -13.28
N GLY A 72 2.74 -12.65 -13.14
CA GLY A 72 1.51 -12.25 -13.81
C GLY A 72 0.97 -10.89 -13.36
N GLU A 73 0.09 -10.33 -14.15
CA GLU A 73 -0.69 -9.15 -13.82
C GLU A 73 -1.77 -9.51 -12.79
N ILE A 74 -1.96 -8.67 -11.77
CA ILE A 74 -2.93 -8.85 -10.69
C ILE A 74 -3.91 -7.68 -10.60
N GLY A 75 -3.74 -6.63 -11.39
CA GLY A 75 -4.64 -5.49 -11.50
C GLY A 75 -4.23 -4.55 -12.62
N SER A 76 -5.16 -3.75 -13.10
CA SER A 76 -4.92 -2.72 -14.11
C SER A 76 -5.73 -1.46 -13.80
N GLY A 77 -5.14 -0.30 -14.01
CA GLY A 77 -5.78 1.00 -13.96
C GLY A 77 -5.54 1.76 -15.27
N THR A 78 -6.10 2.96 -15.40
CA THR A 78 -6.08 3.76 -16.63
C THR A 78 -4.64 4.01 -17.15
N PHE A 79 -3.71 4.33 -16.26
CA PHE A 79 -2.31 4.63 -16.59
C PHE A 79 -1.31 3.71 -15.91
N SER A 80 -1.78 2.67 -15.24
CA SER A 80 -0.93 1.77 -14.46
C SER A 80 -1.33 0.32 -14.61
N ARG A 81 -0.36 -0.59 -14.39
CA ARG A 81 -0.59 -2.03 -14.26
C ARG A 81 0.03 -2.51 -12.98
N VAL A 82 -0.67 -3.35 -12.26
CA VAL A 82 -0.16 -3.96 -11.04
C VAL A 82 0.22 -5.41 -11.33
N LYS A 83 1.46 -5.77 -11.03
CA LYS A 83 1.99 -7.11 -11.25
C LYS A 83 2.41 -7.74 -9.93
N LEU A 84 2.26 -9.04 -9.82
CA LEU A 84 2.88 -9.81 -8.75
C LEU A 84 4.38 -9.92 -9.03
N ALA A 85 5.20 -9.69 -8.02
CA ALA A 85 6.64 -9.93 -8.10
C ALA A 85 7.15 -10.60 -6.82
N PHE A 86 8.37 -11.15 -6.92
CA PHE A 86 9.08 -11.74 -5.78
C PHE A 86 10.42 -11.03 -5.62
N HIS A 87 10.72 -10.60 -4.43
CA HIS A 87 12.04 -10.06 -4.13
C HIS A 87 13.10 -11.18 -4.15
N ALA A 88 14.18 -11.00 -4.91
CA ALA A 88 15.13 -12.07 -5.19
C ALA A 88 15.92 -12.53 -3.96
N LEU A 89 16.23 -11.62 -3.02
CA LEU A 89 16.93 -11.93 -1.77
C LEU A 89 15.95 -12.43 -0.71
N THR A 90 14.99 -11.62 -0.32
CA THR A 90 14.10 -11.91 0.81
C THR A 90 13.03 -12.96 0.48
N LYS A 91 12.80 -13.28 -0.80
CA LYS A 91 11.76 -14.20 -1.31
C LYS A 91 10.32 -13.76 -1.05
N ASP A 92 10.10 -12.57 -0.51
CA ASP A 92 8.77 -12.05 -0.24
C ASP A 92 8.01 -11.71 -1.53
N LYS A 93 6.68 -11.85 -1.43
CA LYS A 93 5.75 -11.41 -2.46
C LYS A 93 5.49 -9.94 -2.32
N VAL A 94 5.54 -9.20 -3.44
CA VAL A 94 5.26 -7.78 -3.51
C VAL A 94 4.30 -7.49 -4.67
N ALA A 95 3.55 -6.40 -4.57
CA ALA A 95 2.79 -5.82 -5.66
C ALA A 95 3.63 -4.73 -6.34
N LEU A 96 3.77 -4.81 -7.65
CA LEU A 96 4.56 -3.89 -8.46
C LEU A 96 3.62 -3.05 -9.33
N LYS A 97 3.29 -1.82 -8.90
CA LYS A 97 2.50 -0.86 -9.70
C LYS A 97 3.45 -0.21 -10.70
N VAL A 98 3.21 -0.46 -11.98
CA VAL A 98 4.03 -0.01 -13.11
C VAL A 98 3.32 1.15 -13.80
N LEU A 99 3.98 2.30 -13.85
CA LEU A 99 3.48 3.51 -14.51
C LEU A 99 4.37 3.82 -15.72
N ASP A 100 3.77 4.21 -16.84
CA ASP A 100 4.46 4.62 -18.05
C ASP A 100 4.70 6.13 -18.02
N LYS A 101 5.95 6.55 -17.79
CA LYS A 101 6.33 7.96 -17.69
C LYS A 101 6.10 8.73 -18.99
N THR A 102 6.14 8.05 -20.13
CA THR A 102 5.99 8.68 -21.44
C THR A 102 4.56 9.13 -21.73
N ARG A 103 3.59 8.64 -20.95
CA ARG A 103 2.16 8.96 -21.06
C ARG A 103 1.69 9.97 -20.04
N LEU A 104 2.57 10.38 -19.12
CA LEU A 104 2.22 11.31 -18.05
C LEU A 104 2.53 12.73 -18.49
N ASP A 105 1.54 13.61 -18.36
CA ASP A 105 1.74 15.05 -18.48
C ASP A 105 2.36 15.65 -17.19
N ALA A 106 2.64 16.94 -17.19
CA ALA A 106 3.24 17.62 -16.04
C ALA A 106 2.33 17.61 -14.80
N GLN A 107 1.01 17.53 -14.97
CA GLN A 107 0.07 17.46 -13.87
C GLN A 107 0.08 16.06 -13.24
N ALA A 108 0.03 15.01 -14.06
CA ALA A 108 0.12 13.62 -13.61
C ALA A 108 1.46 13.32 -12.91
N HIS A 109 2.57 13.90 -13.38
CA HIS A 109 3.87 13.81 -12.69
C HIS A 109 3.83 14.42 -11.30
N ARG A 110 3.24 15.60 -11.13
CA ARG A 110 3.08 16.24 -9.80
C ARG A 110 2.19 15.40 -8.88
N GLN A 111 1.10 14.86 -9.43
CA GLN A 111 0.18 13.99 -8.68
C GLN A 111 0.89 12.72 -8.21
N LEU A 112 1.65 12.06 -9.08
CA LEU A 112 2.44 10.87 -8.76
C LEU A 112 3.50 11.15 -7.68
N SER A 113 4.17 12.29 -7.72
CA SER A 113 5.12 12.68 -6.68
C SER A 113 4.43 12.88 -5.32
N ARG A 114 3.21 13.40 -5.30
CA ARG A 114 2.40 13.53 -4.08
C ARG A 114 1.94 12.16 -3.56
N GLU A 115 1.51 11.25 -4.45
CA GLU A 115 1.15 9.87 -4.11
C GLU A 115 2.33 9.17 -3.40
N ILE A 116 3.52 9.22 -3.98
CA ILE A 116 4.74 8.63 -3.39
C ILE A 116 5.03 9.24 -2.02
N SER A 117 5.06 10.57 -1.92
CA SER A 117 5.34 11.26 -0.65
C SER A 117 4.30 10.93 0.44
N SER A 118 3.03 10.79 0.07
CA SER A 118 1.99 10.35 0.99
C SER A 118 2.26 8.93 1.49
N MET A 119 2.52 7.99 0.56
CA MET A 119 2.79 6.60 0.91
C MET A 119 4.05 6.42 1.75
N GLU A 120 5.10 7.18 1.51
CA GLU A 120 6.36 7.15 2.28
C GLU A 120 6.16 7.48 3.76
N SER A 121 5.23 8.39 4.04
CA SER A 121 4.95 8.83 5.41
C SER A 121 3.94 7.94 6.17
N LEU A 122 3.30 6.97 5.49
CA LEU A 122 2.26 6.13 6.08
C LEU A 122 2.81 4.81 6.60
N GLN A 123 2.69 4.59 7.91
CA GLN A 123 3.07 3.34 8.57
C GLN A 123 1.95 2.87 9.51
N HIS A 124 1.02 2.10 8.96
CA HIS A 124 -0.14 1.60 9.69
C HIS A 124 -0.47 0.16 9.24
N PRO A 125 -0.89 -0.75 10.15
CA PRO A 125 -1.18 -2.13 9.78
C PRO A 125 -2.29 -2.26 8.73
N ASN A 126 -3.19 -1.29 8.64
CA ASN A 126 -4.30 -1.29 7.69
C ASN A 126 -4.13 -0.33 6.50
N VAL A 127 -2.90 0.07 6.21
CA VAL A 127 -2.53 0.85 5.01
C VAL A 127 -1.50 0.04 4.22
N VAL A 128 -1.65 -0.01 2.89
CA VAL A 128 -0.66 -0.66 2.01
C VAL A 128 0.68 0.07 2.12
N ARG A 129 1.75 -0.67 2.43
CA ARG A 129 3.10 -0.12 2.56
C ARG A 129 3.78 0.05 1.22
N LEU A 130 4.53 1.14 1.09
CA LEU A 130 5.51 1.34 0.03
C LEU A 130 6.88 0.84 0.52
N PHE A 131 7.47 -0.11 -0.20
CA PHE A 131 8.79 -0.64 0.12
C PHE A 131 9.89 0.09 -0.64
N GLU A 132 9.76 0.18 -1.96
CA GLU A 132 10.78 0.78 -2.83
C GLU A 132 10.13 1.48 -4.03
N VAL A 133 10.79 2.50 -4.55
CA VAL A 133 10.47 3.17 -5.82
C VAL A 133 11.61 2.91 -6.80
N VAL A 134 11.32 2.17 -7.88
CA VAL A 134 12.33 1.88 -8.91
C VAL A 134 12.03 2.70 -10.16
N GLU A 135 12.92 3.61 -10.47
CA GLU A 135 12.80 4.48 -11.64
C GLU A 135 13.69 3.99 -12.80
N THR A 136 13.10 3.94 -13.98
CA THR A 136 13.80 3.68 -15.25
C THR A 136 13.54 4.85 -16.21
N PRO A 137 14.24 4.97 -17.34
CA PRO A 137 14.01 6.06 -18.28
C PRO A 137 12.55 6.19 -18.74
N SER A 138 11.84 5.08 -18.97
CA SER A 138 10.47 5.06 -19.50
C SER A 138 9.39 4.72 -18.47
N ARG A 139 9.76 4.14 -17.31
CA ARG A 139 8.78 3.62 -16.34
C ARG A 139 9.16 3.97 -14.91
N LEU A 140 8.12 4.11 -14.10
CA LEU A 140 8.23 4.15 -12.65
C LEU A 140 7.54 2.91 -12.07
N HIS A 141 8.18 2.27 -11.11
CA HIS A 141 7.67 1.08 -10.43
C HIS A 141 7.55 1.37 -8.95
N LEU A 142 6.34 1.30 -8.40
CA LEU A 142 6.11 1.36 -6.97
C LEU A 142 6.04 -0.07 -6.44
N VAL A 143 7.00 -0.43 -5.61
CA VAL A 143 7.06 -1.75 -4.96
C VAL A 143 6.31 -1.65 -3.64
N MET A 144 5.21 -2.39 -3.53
CA MET A 144 4.27 -2.27 -2.42
C MET A 144 3.99 -3.62 -1.78
N GLU A 145 3.41 -3.58 -0.61
CA GLU A 145 2.83 -4.73 0.08
C GLU A 145 1.81 -5.45 -0.81
N HIS A 146 1.89 -6.78 -0.85
CA HIS A 146 0.94 -7.62 -1.57
C HIS A 146 -0.17 -8.10 -0.63
N ALA A 147 -1.39 -7.61 -0.85
CA ALA A 147 -2.62 -8.09 -0.24
C ALA A 147 -3.27 -9.14 -1.15
N GLY A 148 -3.24 -10.40 -0.73
CA GLY A 148 -3.61 -11.53 -1.62
C GLY A 148 -5.00 -12.11 -1.35
N GLY A 149 -5.92 -11.37 -0.73
CA GLY A 149 -7.29 -11.77 -0.42
C GLY A 149 -8.37 -11.10 -1.30
N GLY A 150 -7.98 -10.41 -2.38
CA GLY A 150 -8.89 -9.62 -3.21
C GLY A 150 -9.25 -8.28 -2.58
N ASP A 151 -10.27 -7.62 -3.08
CA ASP A 151 -10.81 -6.37 -2.55
C ASP A 151 -12.17 -6.57 -1.89
N LEU A 152 -12.60 -5.55 -1.15
CA LEU A 152 -13.86 -5.59 -0.40
C LEU A 152 -15.08 -5.57 -1.32
N HIS A 153 -15.00 -4.91 -2.48
CA HIS A 153 -16.09 -4.87 -3.46
C HIS A 153 -16.34 -6.26 -4.04
N GLU A 154 -15.29 -6.93 -4.54
CA GLU A 154 -15.37 -8.29 -5.06
C GLU A 154 -15.93 -9.25 -4.02
N ARG A 155 -15.50 -9.14 -2.78
CA ARG A 155 -16.00 -9.95 -1.67
C ARG A 155 -17.50 -9.74 -1.43
N ILE A 156 -17.97 -8.48 -1.36
CA ILE A 156 -19.39 -8.20 -1.14
C ILE A 156 -20.23 -8.63 -2.34
N CYS A 157 -19.74 -8.44 -3.57
CA CYS A 157 -20.45 -8.86 -4.77
C CYS A 157 -20.58 -10.39 -4.88
N SER A 158 -19.58 -11.15 -4.41
CA SER A 158 -19.56 -12.61 -4.50
C SER A 158 -20.23 -13.30 -3.32
N GLU A 159 -20.06 -12.79 -2.09
CA GLU A 159 -20.56 -13.40 -0.85
C GLU A 159 -21.88 -12.77 -0.36
N GLY A 160 -22.27 -11.60 -0.90
CA GLY A 160 -23.34 -10.77 -0.41
C GLY A 160 -22.91 -9.86 0.73
N LYS A 161 -23.88 -9.30 1.46
CA LYS A 161 -23.60 -8.44 2.63
C LYS A 161 -22.75 -9.17 3.67
N LEU A 162 -21.86 -8.43 4.31
CA LEU A 162 -21.07 -8.99 5.41
C LEU A 162 -21.93 -9.27 6.65
N SER A 163 -21.53 -10.24 7.47
CA SER A 163 -22.10 -10.41 8.81
C SER A 163 -21.84 -9.20 9.67
N ASP A 164 -22.63 -8.99 10.73
CA ASP A 164 -22.46 -7.87 11.68
C ASP A 164 -21.05 -7.81 12.26
N ASN A 165 -20.52 -8.94 12.71
CA ASN A 165 -19.16 -9.02 13.26
C ASN A 165 -18.08 -8.76 12.21
N SER A 166 -18.23 -9.31 11.00
CA SER A 166 -17.30 -9.05 9.89
C SER A 166 -17.32 -7.56 9.50
N SER A 167 -18.50 -6.94 9.49
CA SER A 167 -18.64 -5.50 9.21
C SER A 167 -17.98 -4.65 10.29
N LYS A 168 -18.17 -4.98 11.56
CA LYS A 168 -17.52 -4.28 12.71
C LYS A 168 -16.00 -4.33 12.59
N THR A 169 -15.46 -5.53 12.45
CA THR A 169 -13.98 -5.71 12.38
C THR A 169 -13.38 -5.08 11.14
N THR A 170 -14.05 -5.15 10.00
CA THR A 170 -13.60 -4.50 8.75
C THR A 170 -13.68 -2.98 8.87
N PHE A 171 -14.80 -2.45 9.37
CA PHE A 171 -14.99 -1.00 9.51
C PHE A 171 -14.03 -0.39 10.54
N ALA A 172 -13.80 -1.07 11.66
CA ALA A 172 -12.85 -0.61 12.68
C ALA A 172 -11.43 -0.47 12.12
N GLN A 173 -11.01 -1.37 11.23
CA GLN A 173 -9.70 -1.30 10.57
C GLN A 173 -9.62 -0.13 9.58
N ILE A 174 -10.68 0.09 8.78
CA ILE A 174 -10.76 1.24 7.86
C ILE A 174 -10.71 2.54 8.67
N LEU A 175 -11.51 2.62 9.73
CA LEU A 175 -11.62 3.80 10.58
C LEU A 175 -10.28 4.15 11.24
N SER A 176 -9.56 3.13 11.74
CA SER A 176 -8.21 3.32 12.30
C SER A 176 -7.22 3.83 11.26
N ALA A 177 -7.23 3.27 10.05
CA ALA A 177 -6.37 3.71 8.96
C ALA A 177 -6.63 5.18 8.59
N ILE A 178 -7.90 5.56 8.41
CA ILE A 178 -8.27 6.93 8.02
C ILE A 178 -7.98 7.92 9.16
N LYS A 179 -8.23 7.55 10.44
CA LYS A 179 -7.82 8.36 11.58
C LYS A 179 -6.32 8.66 11.56
N TYR A 180 -5.52 7.63 11.32
CA TYR A 180 -4.06 7.77 11.22
C TYR A 180 -3.65 8.69 10.06
N MET A 181 -4.23 8.51 8.88
CA MET A 181 -3.97 9.37 7.73
C MET A 181 -4.33 10.84 8.03
N HIS A 182 -5.51 11.09 8.59
CA HIS A 182 -5.96 12.44 8.96
C HIS A 182 -5.09 13.07 10.06
N SER A 183 -4.52 12.27 10.99
CA SER A 183 -3.57 12.78 11.99
C SER A 183 -2.28 13.32 11.37
N LEU A 184 -1.90 12.81 10.18
CA LEU A 184 -0.77 13.28 9.37
C LEU A 184 -1.18 14.33 8.32
N ASN A 185 -2.41 14.83 8.38
CA ASN A 185 -3.02 15.73 7.40
C ASN A 185 -3.05 15.16 5.97
N ILE A 186 -3.14 13.85 5.82
CA ILE A 186 -3.26 13.17 4.52
C ILE A 186 -4.71 12.75 4.32
N MET A 187 -5.33 13.25 3.22
CA MET A 187 -6.68 12.92 2.80
C MET A 187 -6.62 11.89 1.68
N HIS A 188 -7.48 10.88 1.73
CA HIS A 188 -7.52 9.80 0.73
C HIS A 188 -8.22 10.24 -0.55
N ARG A 189 -9.42 10.82 -0.45
CA ARG A 189 -10.28 11.39 -1.49
C ARG A 189 -10.84 10.42 -2.55
N ASP A 190 -10.47 9.15 -2.52
CA ASP A 190 -11.09 8.09 -3.34
C ASP A 190 -11.30 6.80 -2.53
N LEU A 191 -11.85 6.97 -1.32
CA LEU A 191 -12.17 5.82 -0.49
C LEU A 191 -13.39 5.10 -1.04
N LYS A 192 -13.19 3.82 -1.46
CA LYS A 192 -14.22 2.96 -2.02
C LYS A 192 -13.88 1.50 -1.75
N ALA A 193 -14.84 0.59 -1.97
CA ALA A 193 -14.66 -0.82 -1.64
C ALA A 193 -13.55 -1.50 -2.46
N GLU A 194 -13.32 -1.06 -3.69
CA GLU A 194 -12.25 -1.52 -4.58
C GLU A 194 -10.85 -1.14 -4.08
N ASN A 195 -10.75 -0.05 -3.32
CA ASN A 195 -9.50 0.44 -2.71
C ASN A 195 -9.27 -0.10 -1.29
N VAL A 196 -10.16 -0.95 -0.80
CA VAL A 196 -10.03 -1.66 0.47
C VAL A 196 -9.63 -3.10 0.17
N LEU A 197 -8.34 -3.37 0.13
CA LEU A 197 -7.80 -4.70 -0.12
C LEU A 197 -7.87 -5.56 1.15
N LEU A 198 -7.87 -6.87 0.96
CA LEU A 198 -7.88 -7.85 2.03
C LEU A 198 -6.63 -8.74 1.96
N THR A 199 -6.07 -9.05 3.10
CA THR A 199 -5.07 -10.12 3.20
C THR A 199 -5.79 -11.46 3.27
N ARG A 200 -5.06 -12.57 3.05
CA ARG A 200 -5.62 -13.91 3.21
C ARG A 200 -6.11 -14.21 4.64
N ARG A 201 -5.65 -13.45 5.63
CA ARG A 201 -6.09 -13.54 7.04
C ARG A 201 -7.29 -12.63 7.34
N GLY A 202 -7.83 -11.93 6.35
CA GLY A 202 -8.97 -11.01 6.52
C GLY A 202 -8.59 -9.63 7.06
N CYS A 203 -7.30 -9.27 7.11
CA CYS A 203 -6.90 -7.92 7.48
C CYS A 203 -7.16 -6.96 6.33
N VAL A 204 -7.66 -5.78 6.66
CA VAL A 204 -7.88 -4.67 5.73
C VAL A 204 -6.57 -3.96 5.41
N LYS A 205 -6.41 -3.57 4.16
CA LYS A 205 -5.34 -2.70 3.66
C LYS A 205 -5.95 -1.62 2.77
N VAL A 206 -6.03 -0.39 3.26
CA VAL A 206 -6.41 0.77 2.44
C VAL A 206 -5.31 1.02 1.42
N ALA A 207 -5.70 1.17 0.15
CA ALA A 207 -4.80 1.21 -1.01
C ALA A 207 -5.23 2.31 -1.99
N ASP A 208 -4.39 2.54 -2.98
CA ASP A 208 -4.56 3.51 -4.08
C ASP A 208 -4.64 4.96 -3.63
N PHE A 209 -3.47 5.56 -3.47
CA PHE A 209 -3.29 6.95 -3.04
C PHE A 209 -3.21 7.93 -4.21
N GLY A 210 -3.65 7.52 -5.41
CA GLY A 210 -3.58 8.33 -6.63
C GLY A 210 -4.29 9.68 -6.55
N PHE A 211 -5.29 9.80 -5.70
CA PHE A 211 -5.97 11.07 -5.41
C PHE A 211 -5.62 11.66 -4.05
N SER A 212 -4.73 11.01 -3.28
CA SER A 212 -4.37 11.51 -1.95
C SER A 212 -3.68 12.87 -2.01
N THR A 213 -3.88 13.66 -0.97
CA THR A 213 -3.21 14.95 -0.82
C THR A 213 -2.82 15.18 0.63
N ARG A 214 -1.63 15.76 0.83
CA ARG A 214 -1.18 16.21 2.13
C ARG A 214 -1.47 17.70 2.28
N LEU A 215 -2.20 18.05 3.32
CA LEU A 215 -2.53 19.44 3.65
C LEU A 215 -1.49 20.01 4.62
N THR A 216 -1.19 21.28 4.52
CA THR A 216 -0.41 21.99 5.55
C THR A 216 -1.20 22.13 6.84
N ASN A 217 -2.54 22.28 6.71
CA ASN A 217 -3.47 22.29 7.81
C ASN A 217 -4.78 21.58 7.38
N ARG A 218 -5.38 20.77 8.27
CA ARG A 218 -6.64 20.04 8.01
C ARG A 218 -7.83 20.93 7.65
N TYR A 219 -7.77 22.22 7.95
CA TYR A 219 -8.79 23.23 7.63
C TYR A 219 -8.58 23.91 6.28
N ASN A 220 -7.53 23.52 5.52
CA ASN A 220 -7.33 24.07 4.20
C ASN A 220 -8.37 23.51 3.24
N TYR A 221 -8.95 24.41 2.47
CA TYR A 221 -9.88 24.05 1.40
C TYR A 221 -9.16 23.42 0.20
N LEU A 222 -9.82 22.50 -0.43
CA LEU A 222 -9.43 21.83 -1.68
C LEU A 222 -10.38 22.27 -2.80
N ASP A 223 -9.84 22.41 -3.99
CA ASP A 223 -10.56 22.86 -5.20
C ASP A 223 -10.61 21.79 -6.31
N THR A 224 -9.91 20.69 -6.10
CA THR A 224 -9.81 19.63 -7.10
C THR A 224 -10.93 18.62 -6.92
N PHE A 225 -11.86 18.58 -7.86
CA PHE A 225 -12.90 17.56 -7.90
C PHE A 225 -12.28 16.21 -8.33
N CYS A 226 -12.35 15.20 -7.47
CA CYS A 226 -11.81 13.87 -7.73
C CYS A 226 -12.54 12.80 -6.91
N GLY A 227 -12.30 11.53 -7.23
CA GLY A 227 -12.89 10.38 -6.58
C GLY A 227 -14.00 9.73 -7.39
N SER A 228 -14.58 8.67 -6.84
CA SER A 228 -15.57 7.82 -7.52
C SER A 228 -17.00 8.30 -7.20
N PRO A 229 -17.83 8.67 -8.22
CA PRO A 229 -19.12 9.31 -8.02
C PRO A 229 -20.08 8.64 -7.03
N PRO A 230 -20.19 7.28 -6.94
CA PRO A 230 -21.10 6.65 -5.96
C PRO A 230 -20.71 6.87 -4.50
N TYR A 231 -19.44 7.24 -4.23
CA TYR A 231 -18.89 7.51 -2.91
C TYR A 231 -18.69 9.00 -2.63
N ALA A 232 -18.94 9.85 -3.64
CA ALA A 232 -18.70 11.28 -3.57
C ALA A 232 -19.68 11.97 -2.62
N ALA A 233 -19.18 12.88 -1.78
CA ALA A 233 -19.96 13.68 -0.86
C ALA A 233 -20.73 14.78 -1.61
N PRO A 234 -21.89 15.27 -1.07
CA PRO A 234 -22.72 16.30 -1.71
C PRO A 234 -21.95 17.55 -2.08
N GLU A 235 -21.09 18.06 -1.18
CA GLU A 235 -20.29 19.26 -1.37
C GLU A 235 -19.34 19.19 -2.57
N LEU A 236 -18.93 17.99 -2.98
CA LEU A 236 -18.12 17.81 -4.21
C LEU A 236 -18.89 18.15 -5.49
N PHE A 237 -20.21 18.18 -5.45
CA PHE A 237 -21.03 18.48 -6.61
C PHE A 237 -21.55 19.94 -6.62
N GLU A 238 -21.53 20.61 -5.48
CA GLU A 238 -22.19 21.89 -5.27
C GLU A 238 -21.21 23.03 -5.00
N GLU A 239 -20.09 22.78 -4.38
CA GLU A 239 -19.16 23.77 -3.92
C GLU A 239 -17.94 23.90 -4.83
N LYS A 240 -17.36 25.10 -4.91
CA LYS A 240 -16.11 25.34 -5.65
C LYS A 240 -14.88 24.83 -4.87
N CYS A 241 -15.01 24.74 -3.57
CA CYS A 241 -13.97 24.25 -2.67
C CYS A 241 -14.59 23.53 -1.47
N TYR A 242 -13.88 22.56 -0.90
CA TYR A 242 -14.39 21.69 0.14
C TYR A 242 -13.29 21.35 1.16
N LEU A 243 -13.68 20.86 2.34
CA LEU A 243 -12.78 20.33 3.35
C LEU A 243 -12.54 18.83 3.10
N GLY A 244 -11.26 18.40 3.15
CA GLY A 244 -10.88 17.01 2.87
C GLY A 244 -11.42 15.98 3.86
N PRO A 245 -11.28 16.17 5.21
CA PRO A 245 -11.71 15.18 6.17
C PRO A 245 -13.20 14.80 6.10
N PRO A 246 -14.17 15.74 5.97
CA PRO A 246 -15.59 15.38 5.83
C PRO A 246 -15.91 14.54 4.58
N VAL A 247 -15.15 14.70 3.49
CA VAL A 247 -15.34 13.92 2.27
C VAL A 247 -14.96 12.45 2.49
N ASP A 248 -13.83 12.17 3.13
CA ASP A 248 -13.44 10.81 3.49
C ASP A 248 -14.44 10.19 4.49
N ILE A 249 -14.94 10.98 5.43
CA ILE A 249 -15.99 10.56 6.39
C ILE A 249 -17.25 10.11 5.65
N TRP A 250 -17.75 10.92 4.73
CA TRP A 250 -18.92 10.54 3.91
C TRP A 250 -18.69 9.22 3.16
N ALA A 251 -17.54 9.07 2.51
CA ALA A 251 -17.19 7.85 1.79
C ALA A 251 -17.15 6.61 2.71
N MET A 252 -16.68 6.76 3.96
CA MET A 252 -16.76 5.70 4.98
C MET A 252 -18.23 5.34 5.31
N GLY A 253 -19.12 6.31 5.36
CA GLY A 253 -20.57 6.05 5.57
C GLY A 253 -21.18 5.24 4.43
N VAL A 254 -20.83 5.56 3.17
CA VAL A 254 -21.23 4.80 1.97
C VAL A 254 -20.67 3.38 2.02
N LEU A 255 -19.39 3.22 2.38
CA LEU A 255 -18.75 1.91 2.57
C LEU A 255 -19.46 1.08 3.65
N LEU A 256 -19.75 1.68 4.80
CA LEU A 256 -20.45 0.99 5.89
C LEU A 256 -21.82 0.50 5.43
N PHE A 257 -22.59 1.37 4.78
CA PHE A 257 -23.87 0.98 4.23
C PHE A 257 -23.74 -0.20 3.27
N PHE A 258 -22.78 -0.13 2.32
CA PHE A 258 -22.54 -1.21 1.36
C PHE A 258 -22.15 -2.53 2.05
N MET A 259 -21.29 -2.51 3.05
CA MET A 259 -20.91 -3.70 3.81
C MET A 259 -22.10 -4.41 4.48
N VAL A 260 -22.97 -3.62 5.16
CA VAL A 260 -24.07 -4.22 5.96
C VAL A 260 -25.33 -4.52 5.17
N THR A 261 -25.45 -3.99 3.95
CA THR A 261 -26.64 -4.21 3.09
C THR A 261 -26.36 -5.01 1.83
N GLY A 262 -25.12 -5.04 1.34
CA GLY A 262 -24.73 -5.60 0.05
C GLY A 262 -25.11 -4.72 -1.15
N THR A 263 -25.62 -3.50 -0.91
CA THR A 263 -26.05 -2.57 -1.95
C THR A 263 -25.58 -1.16 -1.65
N MET A 264 -25.38 -0.35 -2.68
CA MET A 264 -25.02 1.06 -2.49
C MET A 264 -26.22 1.88 -1.98
N PRO A 265 -26.00 2.88 -1.11
CA PRO A 265 -27.09 3.74 -0.61
C PRO A 265 -27.69 4.61 -1.73
N PHE A 266 -26.87 5.05 -2.65
CA PHE A 266 -27.26 5.89 -3.79
C PHE A 266 -26.97 5.14 -5.08
N ARG A 267 -28.03 4.89 -5.88
CA ARG A 267 -27.94 4.16 -7.16
C ARG A 267 -28.79 4.84 -8.20
N ALA A 268 -28.22 5.11 -9.37
CA ALA A 268 -28.95 5.65 -10.50
C ALA A 268 -28.30 5.24 -11.82
N GLU A 269 -29.07 5.25 -12.91
CA GLU A 269 -28.61 4.91 -14.24
C GLU A 269 -27.75 6.03 -14.87
N THR A 270 -27.93 7.27 -14.43
CA THR A 270 -27.20 8.44 -14.93
C THR A 270 -26.55 9.21 -13.80
N LEU A 271 -25.41 9.85 -14.09
CA LEU A 271 -24.70 10.71 -13.14
C LEU A 271 -25.59 11.84 -12.61
N GLY A 272 -26.46 12.43 -13.45
CA GLY A 272 -27.36 13.50 -13.04
C GLY A 272 -28.38 13.04 -11.99
N LYS A 273 -29.00 11.85 -12.19
CA LYS A 273 -29.89 11.24 -11.20
C LYS A 273 -29.15 10.85 -9.93
N LEU A 274 -27.93 10.31 -10.05
CA LEU A 274 -27.09 9.95 -8.90
C LEU A 274 -26.77 11.19 -8.05
N ARG A 275 -26.32 12.28 -8.66
CA ARG A 275 -26.09 13.58 -7.99
C ARG A 275 -27.32 14.06 -7.22
N ARG A 276 -28.49 13.96 -7.84
CA ARG A 276 -29.76 14.34 -7.19
C ARG A 276 -30.01 13.48 -5.94
N PHE A 277 -29.88 12.14 -6.03
CA PHE A 277 -30.11 11.25 -4.88
C PHE A 277 -29.09 11.50 -3.74
N ILE A 278 -27.84 11.80 -4.07
CA ILE A 278 -26.82 12.15 -3.08
C ILE A 278 -27.16 13.48 -2.40
N ARG A 279 -27.52 14.52 -3.18
CA ARG A 279 -27.89 15.84 -2.68
C ARG A 279 -29.17 15.81 -1.83
N ASP A 280 -30.14 14.99 -2.22
CA ASP A 280 -31.38 14.83 -1.46
C ASP A 280 -31.21 13.87 -0.27
N CYS A 281 -30.01 13.31 -0.08
CA CYS A 281 -29.68 12.26 0.92
C CYS A 281 -30.72 11.11 0.92
N ALA A 282 -31.16 10.73 -0.28
CA ALA A 282 -32.29 9.82 -0.51
C ALA A 282 -31.84 8.35 -0.40
N TYR A 283 -31.70 7.85 0.81
CA TYR A 283 -31.42 6.44 1.10
C TYR A 283 -32.29 5.92 2.25
N VAL A 284 -32.46 4.60 2.28
CA VAL A 284 -33.22 3.92 3.36
C VAL A 284 -32.35 2.82 3.94
N VAL A 285 -32.10 2.87 5.26
CA VAL A 285 -31.40 1.78 5.94
C VAL A 285 -32.40 0.66 6.21
N PRO A 286 -32.15 -0.56 5.71
CA PRO A 286 -33.07 -1.69 5.88
C PRO A 286 -33.26 -2.05 7.38
N PRO A 287 -34.45 -2.53 7.78
CA PRO A 287 -34.79 -2.79 9.19
C PRO A 287 -33.99 -3.93 9.83
N TRP A 288 -33.39 -4.82 9.03
CA TRP A 288 -32.53 -5.88 9.54
C TRP A 288 -31.12 -5.41 9.97
N VAL A 289 -30.72 -4.19 9.63
CA VAL A 289 -29.46 -3.60 10.10
C VAL A 289 -29.61 -3.27 11.59
N PRO A 290 -28.67 -3.67 12.47
CA PRO A 290 -28.78 -3.39 13.92
C PRO A 290 -28.98 -1.91 14.20
N GLY A 291 -29.84 -1.58 15.16
CA GLY A 291 -30.18 -0.20 15.51
C GLY A 291 -28.98 0.71 15.80
N PRO A 292 -27.95 0.28 16.57
CA PRO A 292 -26.73 1.05 16.76
C PRO A 292 -25.98 1.33 15.45
N CYS A 293 -25.93 0.37 14.51
CA CYS A 293 -25.32 0.57 13.20
C CYS A 293 -26.13 1.55 12.33
N GLN A 294 -27.47 1.48 12.38
CA GLN A 294 -28.34 2.47 11.71
C GLN A 294 -28.09 3.88 12.20
N ARG A 295 -27.91 4.07 13.53
CA ARG A 295 -27.56 5.39 14.11
C ARG A 295 -26.22 5.90 13.61
N LEU A 296 -25.21 5.01 13.51
CA LEU A 296 -23.89 5.34 13.00
C LEU A 296 -23.96 5.79 11.53
N ILE A 297 -24.63 5.03 10.66
CA ILE A 297 -24.82 5.38 9.24
C ILE A 297 -25.49 6.75 9.11
N LYS A 298 -26.59 6.99 9.85
CA LYS A 298 -27.32 8.26 9.84
C LYS A 298 -26.52 9.43 10.41
N GLY A 299 -25.59 9.16 11.34
CA GLY A 299 -24.67 10.17 11.88
C GLY A 299 -23.54 10.54 10.92
N ILE A 300 -23.14 9.62 10.03
CA ILE A 300 -22.10 9.86 9.04
C ILE A 300 -22.67 10.50 7.78
N LEU A 301 -23.78 9.96 7.22
CA LEU A 301 -24.39 10.43 5.98
C LEU A 301 -25.32 11.63 6.25
N LYS A 302 -24.72 12.75 6.59
CA LYS A 302 -25.37 14.05 6.77
C LYS A 302 -24.98 14.98 5.64
N LEU A 303 -25.95 15.78 5.15
CA LEU A 303 -25.69 16.73 4.06
C LEU A 303 -24.66 17.78 4.48
N ASP A 304 -24.91 18.44 5.62
CA ASP A 304 -23.96 19.38 6.18
C ASP A 304 -22.68 18.62 6.68
N PRO A 305 -21.50 18.92 6.12
CA PRO A 305 -20.25 18.32 6.56
C PRO A 305 -19.96 18.54 8.06
N ALA A 306 -20.42 19.65 8.64
CA ALA A 306 -20.21 19.97 10.05
C ALA A 306 -21.07 19.12 11.01
N GLU A 307 -22.19 18.60 10.53
CA GLU A 307 -23.08 17.72 11.32
C GLU A 307 -22.65 16.24 11.29
N ARG A 308 -21.69 15.87 10.40
CA ARG A 308 -21.20 14.49 10.32
C ARG A 308 -20.44 14.10 11.58
N TYR A 309 -20.59 12.87 12.01
CA TYR A 309 -19.79 12.34 13.11
C TYR A 309 -18.30 12.47 12.82
N ALA A 310 -17.57 13.03 13.79
CA ALA A 310 -16.12 12.98 13.79
C ALA A 310 -15.64 11.52 13.96
N ILE A 311 -14.42 11.21 13.51
CA ILE A 311 -13.87 9.85 13.59
C ILE A 311 -13.87 9.32 15.02
N ASP A 312 -13.56 10.17 16.02
CA ASP A 312 -13.55 9.78 17.43
C ASP A 312 -14.96 9.44 17.95
N GLN A 313 -15.99 10.14 17.48
CA GLN A 313 -17.40 9.81 17.79
C GLN A 313 -17.80 8.47 17.16
N MET A 314 -17.35 8.18 15.94
CA MET A 314 -17.58 6.89 15.31
C MET A 314 -16.90 5.75 16.07
N MET A 315 -15.65 5.94 16.50
CA MET A 315 -14.90 4.95 17.28
C MET A 315 -15.55 4.67 18.65
N GLY A 316 -16.12 5.67 19.28
CA GLY A 316 -16.82 5.56 20.57
C GLY A 316 -18.28 5.12 20.49
N CYS A 317 -18.81 4.80 19.30
CA CYS A 317 -20.23 4.44 19.17
C CYS A 317 -20.54 3.03 19.69
N ASP A 318 -21.77 2.82 20.19
CA ASP A 318 -22.24 1.55 20.76
C ASP A 318 -22.01 0.34 19.84
N TRP A 319 -22.08 0.55 18.53
CA TRP A 319 -21.93 -0.54 17.56
C TRP A 319 -20.49 -1.07 17.51
N LEU A 320 -19.48 -0.20 17.72
CA LEU A 320 -18.06 -0.54 17.67
C LEU A 320 -17.42 -0.80 19.03
N LEU A 321 -18.09 -0.50 20.15
CA LEU A 321 -17.55 -0.71 21.50
C LEU A 321 -16.93 -2.09 21.75
N PRO A 322 -17.46 -3.22 21.20
CA PRO A 322 -16.85 -4.53 21.40
C PRO A 322 -15.55 -4.76 20.64
N VAL A 323 -15.14 -3.85 19.73
CA VAL A 323 -14.01 -4.05 18.83
C VAL A 323 -12.78 -3.31 19.33
N GLU A 324 -11.64 -3.97 19.36
CA GLU A 324 -10.34 -3.32 19.57
C GLU A 324 -9.85 -2.71 18.27
N PHE A 325 -9.41 -1.43 18.32
CA PHE A 325 -8.91 -0.74 17.15
C PHE A 325 -7.41 -1.03 16.98
N PRO A 326 -6.94 -1.31 15.74
CA PRO A 326 -5.52 -1.41 15.45
C PRO A 326 -4.80 -0.07 15.71
N TRP A 327 -3.57 -0.13 16.24
CA TRP A 327 -2.74 1.04 16.47
C TRP A 327 -1.76 1.27 15.32
N PRO A 328 -1.38 2.52 15.04
CA PRO A 328 -0.31 2.82 14.11
C PRO A 328 0.98 2.14 14.52
N LEU A 329 1.77 1.74 13.53
CA LEU A 329 3.11 1.20 13.78
C LEU A 329 4.05 2.36 14.13
N VAL A 330 5.03 2.09 14.98
CA VAL A 330 6.08 3.07 15.22
C VAL A 330 6.84 3.28 13.92
N SER A 331 6.92 4.55 13.48
CA SER A 331 7.68 4.89 12.27
C SER A 331 9.15 4.66 12.52
N ARG A 332 9.76 3.77 11.75
CA ARG A 332 11.17 3.45 11.82
C ARG A 332 11.80 3.66 10.46
N GLU A 333 12.79 4.51 10.43
CA GLU A 333 13.62 4.73 9.26
C GLU A 333 14.84 3.81 9.33
N PRO A 334 15.44 3.40 8.19
CA PRO A 334 16.68 2.62 8.20
C PRO A 334 17.81 3.27 9.00
N THR A 335 17.73 4.57 9.20
CA THR A 335 18.66 5.34 10.05
C THR A 335 18.46 5.09 11.56
N SER A 336 17.31 4.55 11.98
CA SER A 336 17.08 4.19 13.38
C SER A 336 17.99 3.05 13.81
N ILE A 337 18.28 2.09 12.94
CA ILE A 337 19.25 1.01 13.20
C ILE A 337 20.59 1.59 13.64
N PHE A 338 21.07 2.65 12.97
CA PHE A 338 22.32 3.31 13.35
C PHE A 338 22.27 3.94 14.75
N ARG A 339 21.12 4.52 15.11
CA ARG A 339 20.93 5.08 16.45
C ARG A 339 20.89 3.97 17.49
N THR A 340 20.20 2.87 17.19
CA THR A 340 20.08 1.71 18.09
C THR A 340 21.41 1.00 18.30
N LEU A 341 22.21 0.80 17.24
CA LEU A 341 23.56 0.22 17.35
C LEU A 341 24.54 1.13 18.10
N LEU A 342 24.31 2.46 18.12
CA LEU A 342 25.17 3.44 18.80
C LEU A 342 24.67 3.82 20.21
N SER A 343 23.41 3.52 20.56
CA SER A 343 22.80 3.89 21.83
C SER A 343 21.81 2.82 22.29
N PRO A 344 22.20 1.89 23.15
CA PRO A 344 21.41 0.70 23.51
C PRO A 344 20.22 0.95 24.45
N GLU A 345 19.76 2.19 24.65
CA GLU A 345 18.71 2.53 25.63
C GLU A 345 17.27 2.51 25.08
N SER A 346 16.97 1.92 23.90
CA SER A 346 15.62 1.94 23.34
C SER A 346 14.82 0.66 23.66
N GLU A 347 13.54 0.83 24.05
CA GLU A 347 12.62 -0.25 24.45
C GLU A 347 12.24 -1.27 23.32
N ASN A 348 12.83 -1.16 22.13
CA ASN A 348 12.48 -2.00 20.96
C ASN A 348 13.70 -2.59 20.24
N LEU A 349 14.76 -2.87 20.98
CA LEU A 349 16.01 -3.45 20.49
C LEU A 349 15.80 -4.74 19.69
N ASP A 350 14.91 -5.64 20.19
CA ASP A 350 14.72 -6.98 19.63
C ASP A 350 14.24 -7.00 18.16
N GLU A 351 13.39 -6.05 17.73
CA GLU A 351 12.87 -6.04 16.36
C GLU A 351 13.88 -5.47 15.36
N GLU A 352 14.58 -4.42 15.75
CA GLU A 352 15.60 -3.80 14.90
C GLU A 352 16.82 -4.71 14.74
N GLU A 353 17.20 -5.41 15.82
CA GLU A 353 18.26 -6.39 15.80
C GLU A 353 17.90 -7.58 14.91
N GLU A 354 16.66 -8.10 14.99
CA GLU A 354 16.17 -9.18 14.12
C GLU A 354 16.19 -8.77 12.64
N VAL A 355 15.81 -7.53 12.33
CA VAL A 355 15.87 -6.97 10.96
C VAL A 355 17.34 -6.90 10.51
N TRP A 356 18.22 -6.39 11.36
CA TRP A 356 19.64 -6.24 11.05
C TRP A 356 20.31 -7.60 10.80
N ASN A 357 20.14 -8.54 11.70
CA ASN A 357 20.67 -9.88 11.56
C ASN A 357 20.22 -10.53 10.23
N SER A 358 18.93 -10.36 9.88
CA SER A 358 18.41 -10.84 8.59
C SER A 358 19.05 -10.12 7.39
N MET A 359 19.42 -8.83 7.52
CA MET A 359 20.13 -8.11 6.47
C MET A 359 21.59 -8.56 6.34
N GLU A 360 22.28 -8.77 7.44
CA GLU A 360 23.66 -9.32 7.46
C GLU A 360 23.73 -10.70 6.81
N GLU A 361 22.80 -11.60 7.12
CA GLU A 361 22.69 -12.92 6.47
C GLU A 361 22.54 -12.81 4.94
N LEU A 362 21.89 -11.74 4.44
CA LEU A 362 21.79 -11.47 3.01
C LEU A 362 23.06 -10.84 2.42
N GLY A 363 24.01 -10.41 3.26
CA GLY A 363 25.27 -9.80 2.86
C GLY A 363 25.27 -8.27 2.84
N PHE A 364 24.32 -7.62 3.53
CA PHE A 364 24.37 -6.18 3.74
C PHE A 364 25.33 -5.86 4.91
N THR A 365 26.13 -4.80 4.71
CA THR A 365 27.10 -4.33 5.71
C THR A 365 26.67 -2.99 6.28
N THR A 366 27.28 -2.60 7.40
CA THR A 366 27.11 -1.27 8.00
C THR A 366 27.48 -0.15 7.03
N GLU A 367 28.39 -0.39 6.09
CA GLU A 367 28.74 0.56 5.03
C GLU A 367 27.58 0.77 4.05
N HIS A 368 26.87 -0.28 3.66
CA HIS A 368 25.67 -0.17 2.83
C HIS A 368 24.62 0.70 3.48
N LEU A 369 24.41 0.58 4.80
CA LEU A 369 23.48 1.43 5.54
C LEU A 369 23.97 2.87 5.61
N ARG A 370 25.26 3.08 5.92
CA ARG A 370 25.85 4.41 6.01
C ARG A 370 25.72 5.18 4.71
N ASN A 371 26.00 4.54 3.58
CA ASN A 371 25.87 5.12 2.25
C ASN A 371 24.43 5.40 1.86
N ASN A 372 23.45 4.82 2.57
CA ASN A 372 22.01 4.97 2.33
C ASN A 372 21.33 6.01 3.23
N GLN A 373 22.03 6.60 4.21
CA GLN A 373 21.44 7.46 5.26
C GLN A 373 20.55 8.62 4.78
N LEU A 374 20.80 9.12 3.58
CA LEU A 374 20.06 10.26 3.00
C LEU A 374 19.15 9.85 1.83
N LYS A 375 19.01 8.56 1.57
CA LYS A 375 18.22 8.06 0.44
C LYS A 375 16.85 7.61 0.90
N ASP A 376 15.83 8.09 0.21
CA ASP A 376 14.42 7.75 0.37
C ASP A 376 14.11 6.30 -0.12
N SER A 377 12.86 6.02 -0.40
CA SER A 377 12.40 4.75 -0.95
C SER A 377 13.05 4.33 -2.30
N ARG A 378 13.85 5.18 -2.95
CA ARG A 378 14.55 4.83 -4.21
C ARG A 378 15.77 3.96 -4.01
N SER A 379 16.18 3.73 -2.77
CA SER A 379 17.30 2.84 -2.45
C SER A 379 16.87 1.38 -2.28
N PRO A 380 17.55 0.40 -2.91
CA PRO A 380 17.29 -1.02 -2.71
C PRO A 380 17.59 -1.47 -1.26
N VAL A 381 18.51 -0.81 -0.55
CA VAL A 381 18.78 -1.10 0.87
C VAL A 381 17.55 -0.76 1.72
N THR A 382 16.92 0.41 1.49
CA THR A 382 15.66 0.80 2.12
C THR A 382 14.54 -0.18 1.78
N GLY A 383 14.47 -0.65 0.52
CA GLY A 383 13.49 -1.64 0.09
C GLY A 383 13.61 -2.95 0.86
N VAL A 384 14.82 -3.50 0.97
CA VAL A 384 15.08 -4.73 1.75
C VAL A 384 14.74 -4.55 3.22
N TYR A 385 15.19 -3.45 3.83
CA TYR A 385 14.87 -3.13 5.23
C TYR A 385 13.37 -3.11 5.49
N ARG A 386 12.61 -2.38 4.66
CA ARG A 386 11.15 -2.25 4.81
C ARG A 386 10.42 -3.59 4.61
N ILE A 387 10.89 -4.43 3.67
CA ILE A 387 10.33 -5.78 3.45
C ILE A 387 10.57 -6.67 4.68
N LEU A 388 11.80 -6.69 5.20
CA LEU A 388 12.15 -7.50 6.37
C LEU A 388 11.42 -7.03 7.63
N SER A 389 11.41 -5.73 7.91
CA SER A 389 10.65 -5.15 9.01
C SER A 389 9.15 -5.50 8.92
N HIS A 390 8.55 -5.38 7.73
CA HIS A 390 7.16 -5.81 7.52
C HIS A 390 6.95 -7.30 7.81
N ARG A 391 7.86 -8.17 7.36
CA ARG A 391 7.81 -9.62 7.61
C ARG A 391 7.81 -9.92 9.11
N ILE A 392 8.74 -9.31 9.85
CA ILE A 392 8.90 -9.51 11.30
C ILE A 392 7.65 -9.03 12.03
N GLN A 393 7.15 -7.84 11.71
CA GLN A 393 5.92 -7.29 12.28
C GLN A 393 4.71 -8.19 12.01
N LYS A 394 4.59 -8.72 10.80
CA LYS A 394 3.54 -9.66 10.42
C LYS A 394 3.62 -10.97 11.22
N ASN A 395 4.82 -11.49 11.47
CA ASN A 395 5.04 -12.68 12.27
C ASN A 395 4.71 -12.44 13.75
N ARG A 396 4.95 -11.23 14.26
CA ARG A 396 4.57 -10.79 15.62
C ARG A 396 3.07 -10.49 15.78
N GLY A 397 2.28 -10.64 14.72
CA GLY A 397 0.81 -10.53 14.77
C GLY A 397 0.24 -9.13 14.51
N TYR A 398 1.04 -8.15 14.12
CA TYR A 398 0.54 -6.79 13.79
C TYR A 398 -0.40 -6.78 12.56
N ASP A 399 -0.39 -7.83 11.75
CA ASP A 399 -1.22 -8.00 10.55
C ASP A 399 -2.37 -9.00 10.81
N CYS A 400 -3.03 -8.89 11.95
CA CYS A 400 -4.18 -9.70 12.33
C CYS A 400 -5.45 -8.83 12.44
N PRO A 401 -6.62 -9.34 12.00
CA PRO A 401 -7.86 -8.63 12.19
C PRO A 401 -8.15 -8.47 13.69
N PRO A 402 -8.76 -7.33 14.10
CA PRO A 402 -9.10 -7.08 15.49
C PRO A 402 -10.10 -8.11 16.01
N VAL A 403 -10.08 -8.34 17.31
CA VAL A 403 -10.97 -9.28 18.00
C VAL A 403 -12.20 -8.53 18.52
N VAL A 404 -13.36 -9.13 18.37
CA VAL A 404 -14.58 -8.68 19.04
C VAL A 404 -14.58 -9.26 20.47
N ARG A 405 -14.60 -8.41 21.49
CA ARG A 405 -14.64 -8.87 22.90
C ARG A 405 -15.84 -9.80 23.13
N GLY A 406 -15.59 -10.94 23.75
CA GLY A 406 -16.61 -11.97 24.01
C GLY A 406 -16.72 -13.09 22.98
N MET A 407 -15.90 -13.07 21.89
CA MET A 407 -15.78 -14.19 20.97
C MET A 407 -14.50 -14.99 21.22
N VAL A 408 -14.64 -16.28 21.46
CA VAL A 408 -13.51 -17.22 21.44
C VAL A 408 -13.12 -17.43 19.97
N ARG A 409 -11.84 -17.23 19.61
CA ARG A 409 -11.31 -17.51 18.27
C ARG A 409 -11.48 -19.00 17.97
N ASP A 410 -12.37 -19.34 17.06
CA ASP A 410 -12.48 -20.69 16.53
C ASP A 410 -11.48 -20.88 15.38
N HIS A 411 -10.25 -21.27 15.71
CA HIS A 411 -9.16 -21.47 14.76
C HIS A 411 -9.39 -22.66 13.80
N ARG A 412 -10.51 -23.42 13.92
CA ARG A 412 -10.74 -24.63 13.12
C ARG A 412 -11.54 -24.42 11.82
N ARG A 413 -12.13 -23.23 11.59
CA ARG A 413 -12.99 -22.99 10.40
C ARG A 413 -12.40 -22.12 9.30
N GLU A 414 -11.23 -21.53 9.46
CA GLU A 414 -10.62 -20.64 8.44
C GLU A 414 -9.64 -21.32 7.47
N GLY A 415 -9.38 -22.61 7.65
CA GLY A 415 -8.61 -23.40 6.70
C GLY A 415 -9.54 -24.07 5.67
N LEU A 416 -9.39 -23.75 4.40
CA LEU A 416 -9.97 -24.41 3.23
C LEU A 416 -11.24 -23.77 2.61
N ARG A 417 -11.06 -22.63 1.98
CA ARG A 417 -11.69 -22.40 0.67
C ARG A 417 -10.64 -21.78 -0.26
N ALA A 418 -9.99 -22.64 -1.03
CA ALA A 418 -9.13 -22.27 -2.14
C ALA A 418 -9.99 -21.60 -3.22
N TYR A 419 -9.77 -20.32 -3.44
CA TYR A 419 -10.42 -19.53 -4.49
C TYR A 419 -9.81 -19.87 -5.84
N LYS A 420 -10.57 -20.45 -6.75
CA LYS A 420 -10.25 -20.53 -8.17
C LYS A 420 -10.54 -19.16 -8.79
N GLY A 421 -9.49 -18.47 -9.18
CA GLY A 421 -9.60 -17.14 -9.78
C GLY A 421 -10.33 -17.14 -11.11
N LEU A 422 -11.33 -16.29 -11.22
CA LEU A 422 -11.93 -15.86 -12.48
C LEU A 422 -11.42 -14.44 -12.76
N ARG A 423 -10.79 -14.29 -13.94
CA ARG A 423 -10.34 -13.00 -14.47
C ARG A 423 -11.56 -12.19 -14.88
N HIS A 424 -11.86 -11.11 -14.16
CA HIS A 424 -12.75 -10.07 -14.67
C HIS A 424 -12.02 -8.73 -14.70
N THR A 425 -11.91 -8.19 -15.91
CA THR A 425 -11.48 -6.82 -16.18
C THR A 425 -12.62 -5.87 -15.79
N SER A 426 -12.44 -5.10 -14.75
CA SER A 426 -13.38 -4.02 -14.43
C SER A 426 -13.20 -2.88 -15.44
N LYS A 427 -14.11 -2.82 -16.41
CA LYS A 427 -14.33 -1.65 -17.27
C LYS A 427 -15.32 -0.75 -16.56
N PHE A 428 -14.87 0.25 -15.81
CA PHE A 428 -15.64 1.47 -15.49
C PHE A 428 -14.79 2.37 -14.61
N CYS A 429 -13.93 3.13 -15.24
CA CYS A 429 -13.43 4.40 -14.70
C CYS A 429 -13.03 5.27 -15.90
N VAL A 430 -14.01 5.91 -16.49
CA VAL A 430 -13.79 7.03 -17.39
C VAL A 430 -14.61 8.19 -16.83
N LEU A 431 -13.91 9.14 -16.23
CA LEU A 431 -14.22 10.57 -16.27
C LEU A 431 -12.94 11.29 -15.84
N SER A 432 -12.37 11.94 -16.84
CA SER A 432 -11.24 12.89 -16.76
C SER A 432 -11.59 14.10 -15.94
#